data_63fc31d82524a32b02bdf45921132b10
#
_entry.id   63fc31d82524a32b02bdf45921132b10
#
_cell.length_a   1.000
_cell.length_b   1.000
_cell.length_c   1.000
_cell.angle_alpha   90.00
_cell.angle_beta   90.00
_cell.angle_gamma   90.00
#
_symmetry.space_group_name_H-M   'P 1'
#
loop_
_entity.id
_entity.type
_entity.pdbx_description
1 polymer ?
#
loop_
_entity_poly.entity_id
_entity_poly.type
_entity_poly.pdbx_seq_one_letter_code
_entity_poly.pdbx_strand_id
1 'polypeptide(L)'
;MASSSGPVLLDLYADWCISCKVMERFVFPEPEVARQLARFTLLRADVTANDAQDQALLKQFGLFGPPSLVFFSEDGREIDEFRVQGEVSADRLEAHLAQVLAL
;
A
#
# COMPACT_ATOMS: atom_id res chain seq x y z
N MET A 1 -15.77 -0.38 5.17
CA MET A 1 -15.27 -1.07 3.97
C MET A 1 -16.29 -1.97 3.30
N ALA A 2 -17.36 -2.25 3.99
CA ALA A 2 -18.37 -3.17 3.46
C ALA A 2 -18.97 -2.73 2.14
N SER A 3 -19.00 -1.45 1.89
CA SER A 3 -19.60 -0.90 0.68
C SER A 3 -18.60 -0.63 -0.44
N SER A 4 -17.36 -0.96 -0.23
CA SER A 4 -16.36 -0.66 -1.24
C SER A 4 -16.58 -1.53 -2.47
N SER A 5 -16.27 -0.97 -3.61
CA SER A 5 -16.45 -1.63 -4.89
C SER A 5 -15.15 -2.23 -5.38
N GLY A 6 -14.44 -2.90 -4.51
CA GLY A 6 -13.20 -3.55 -4.87
C GLY A 6 -12.29 -3.73 -3.67
N PRO A 7 -11.10 -4.22 -3.89
CA PRO A 7 -10.15 -4.43 -2.81
C PRO A 7 -9.65 -3.11 -2.25
N VAL A 8 -9.05 -3.19 -1.06
CA VAL A 8 -8.51 -2.02 -0.35
C VAL A 8 -7.00 -2.12 -0.31
N LEU A 9 -6.34 -1.00 -0.54
CA LEU A 9 -4.89 -0.90 -0.41
C LEU A 9 -4.58 0.14 0.67
N LEU A 10 -3.85 -0.28 1.69
CA LEU A 10 -3.38 0.61 2.74
C LEU A 10 -1.92 0.94 2.48
N ASP A 11 -1.65 2.22 2.28
CA ASP A 11 -0.32 2.74 1.99
C ASP A 11 0.26 3.38 3.26
N LEU A 12 1.34 2.82 3.76
CA LEU A 12 2.03 3.40 4.92
C LEU A 12 3.12 4.35 4.44
N TYR A 13 3.04 5.57 4.92
CA TYR A 13 3.83 6.70 4.44
C TYR A 13 4.41 7.48 5.61
N ALA A 14 5.55 8.12 5.37
CA ALA A 14 6.10 9.10 6.31
C ALA A 14 6.83 10.18 5.52
N ASP A 15 6.81 11.40 6.04
CA ASP A 15 7.48 12.53 5.39
C ASP A 15 8.99 12.33 5.31
N TRP A 16 9.57 11.62 6.26
CA TRP A 16 11.00 11.35 6.28
C TRP A 16 11.41 10.14 5.45
N CYS A 17 10.45 9.48 4.83
CA CYS A 17 10.71 8.26 4.05
C CYS A 17 11.06 8.62 2.61
N ILE A 18 12.34 8.56 2.27
CA ILE A 18 12.79 8.90 0.93
C ILE A 18 12.18 7.97 -0.13
N SER A 19 12.15 6.67 0.16
CA SER A 19 11.57 5.71 -0.76
C SER A 19 10.07 5.94 -0.99
N CYS A 20 9.35 6.41 0.03
CA CYS A 20 7.93 6.78 -0.15
C CYS A 20 7.79 7.89 -1.17
N LYS A 21 8.67 8.89 -1.09
CA LYS A 21 8.62 10.02 -2.01
C LYS A 21 9.00 9.61 -3.43
N VAL A 22 9.98 8.73 -3.57
CA VAL A 22 10.35 8.18 -4.87
C VAL A 22 9.16 7.45 -5.48
N MET A 23 8.47 6.63 -4.72
CA MET A 23 7.33 5.88 -5.22
C MET A 23 6.17 6.80 -5.61
N GLU A 24 5.90 7.82 -4.81
CA GLU A 24 4.83 8.77 -5.12
C GLU A 24 5.13 9.58 -6.38
N ARG A 25 6.40 9.87 -6.63
CA ARG A 25 6.79 10.70 -7.75
C ARG A 25 6.99 9.91 -9.04
N PHE A 26 7.54 8.72 -8.96
CA PHE A 26 7.99 7.98 -10.15
C PHE A 26 7.29 6.65 -10.38
N VAL A 27 6.59 6.12 -9.40
CA VAL A 27 5.95 4.81 -9.51
C VAL A 27 4.44 4.93 -9.61
N PHE A 28 3.80 5.54 -8.62
CA PHE A 28 2.35 5.63 -8.59
C PHE A 28 1.74 6.40 -9.77
N PRO A 29 2.38 7.47 -10.29
CA PRO A 29 1.80 8.20 -11.43
C PRO A 29 1.98 7.51 -12.78
N GLU A 30 2.76 6.44 -12.86
CA GLU A 30 2.90 5.72 -14.12
C GLU A 30 1.53 5.25 -14.59
N PRO A 31 1.19 5.44 -15.89
CA PRO A 31 -0.18 5.26 -16.35
C PRO A 31 -0.78 3.90 -16.02
N GLU A 32 -0.04 2.81 -16.18
CA GLU A 32 -0.55 1.49 -15.88
C GLU A 32 -0.76 1.28 -14.38
N VAL A 33 0.18 1.78 -13.57
CA VAL A 33 0.06 1.69 -12.11
C VAL A 33 -1.13 2.52 -11.64
N ALA A 34 -1.24 3.75 -12.12
CA ALA A 34 -2.33 4.64 -11.74
C ALA A 34 -3.69 4.05 -12.11
N ARG A 35 -3.78 3.42 -13.28
CA ARG A 35 -5.02 2.79 -13.73
C ARG A 35 -5.43 1.67 -12.79
N GLN A 36 -4.48 0.85 -12.38
CA GLN A 36 -4.75 -0.26 -11.47
C GLN A 36 -5.08 0.24 -10.07
N LEU A 37 -4.38 1.26 -9.59
CA LEU A 37 -4.66 1.84 -8.27
C LEU A 37 -6.07 2.40 -8.19
N ALA A 38 -6.59 2.92 -9.30
CA ALA A 38 -7.95 3.45 -9.34
C ALA A 38 -9.01 2.38 -9.08
N ARG A 39 -8.67 1.11 -9.18
CA ARG A 39 -9.58 0.00 -8.90
C ARG A 39 -9.59 -0.41 -7.44
N PHE A 40 -8.75 0.20 -6.62
CA PHE A 40 -8.71 -0.04 -5.17
C PHE A 40 -9.36 1.12 -4.43
N THR A 41 -9.85 0.83 -3.24
CA THR A 41 -10.09 1.88 -2.25
C THR A 41 -8.75 2.15 -1.60
N LEU A 42 -8.24 3.37 -1.77
CA LEU A 42 -6.92 3.73 -1.27
C LEU A 42 -7.03 4.38 0.09
N LEU A 43 -6.33 3.81 1.06
CA LEU A 43 -6.21 4.36 2.41
C LEU A 43 -4.73 4.66 2.65
N ARG A 44 -4.48 5.72 3.40
CA ARG A 44 -3.11 6.12 3.71
C ARG A 44 -2.95 6.29 5.20
N ALA A 45 -1.95 5.63 5.75
CA ALA A 45 -1.57 5.80 7.14
C ALA A 45 -0.25 6.58 7.18
N ASP A 46 -0.28 7.78 7.74
CA ASP A 46 0.90 8.62 7.87
C ASP A 46 1.54 8.34 9.22
N VAL A 47 2.72 7.73 9.19
CA VAL A 47 3.45 7.37 10.41
C VAL A 47 4.65 8.29 10.64
N THR A 48 4.56 9.51 10.12
CA THR A 48 5.65 10.50 10.26
C THR A 48 6.04 10.75 11.71
N ALA A 49 5.05 10.82 12.60
CA ALA A 49 5.31 11.07 14.02
C ALA A 49 6.05 9.92 14.70
N ASN A 50 5.90 8.71 14.16
CA ASN A 50 6.54 7.51 14.69
C ASN A 50 6.29 7.37 16.21
N ASP A 51 5.10 7.73 16.64
CA ASP A 51 4.70 7.66 18.05
C ASP A 51 4.22 6.25 18.42
N ALA A 52 3.72 6.10 19.64
CA ALA A 52 3.31 4.79 20.13
C ALA A 52 2.17 4.19 19.29
N GLN A 53 1.26 5.03 18.79
CA GLN A 53 0.17 4.56 17.95
C GLN A 53 0.67 4.09 16.60
N ASP A 54 1.59 4.82 16.01
CA ASP A 54 2.20 4.44 14.74
C ASP A 54 2.96 3.13 14.86
N GLN A 55 3.72 2.98 15.93
CA GLN A 55 4.48 1.76 16.17
C GLN A 55 3.57 0.58 16.44
N ALA A 56 2.46 0.81 17.13
CA ALA A 56 1.48 -0.25 17.36
C ALA A 56 0.85 -0.72 16.04
N LEU A 57 0.56 0.22 15.13
CA LEU A 57 0.03 -0.11 13.82
C LEU A 57 1.00 -0.96 13.01
N LEU A 58 2.26 -0.54 12.97
CA LEU A 58 3.29 -1.31 12.27
C LEU A 58 3.44 -2.71 12.84
N LYS A 59 3.45 -2.80 14.16
CA LYS A 59 3.59 -4.08 14.84
C LYS A 59 2.40 -5.00 14.57
N GLN A 60 1.20 -4.43 14.53
CA GLN A 60 0.00 -5.20 14.25
C GLN A 60 0.09 -5.94 12.91
N PHE A 61 0.68 -5.30 11.91
CA PHE A 61 0.85 -5.90 10.60
C PHE A 61 2.22 -6.57 10.41
N GLY A 62 3.08 -6.54 11.41
CA GLY A 62 4.41 -7.13 11.29
C GLY A 62 5.30 -6.40 10.30
N LEU A 63 5.16 -5.09 10.19
CA LEU A 63 5.91 -4.28 9.23
C LEU A 63 7.07 -3.58 9.91
N PHE A 64 8.14 -3.35 9.14
CA PHE A 64 9.31 -2.63 9.65
C PHE A 64 9.12 -1.12 9.59
N GLY A 65 8.36 -0.63 8.62
CA GLY A 65 8.16 0.79 8.45
C GLY A 65 7.76 1.11 7.01
N PRO A 66 7.61 2.41 6.69
CA PRO A 66 7.29 2.82 5.33
C PRO A 66 8.54 2.70 4.43
N PRO A 67 8.36 2.50 3.12
CA PRO A 67 7.08 2.33 2.48
C PRO A 67 6.58 0.89 2.65
N SER A 68 5.29 0.74 2.86
CA SER A 68 4.66 -0.58 2.94
C SER A 68 3.27 -0.50 2.33
N LEU A 69 2.89 -1.54 1.61
CA LEU A 69 1.56 -1.64 1.04
C LEU A 69 0.91 -2.90 1.58
N VAL A 70 -0.29 -2.75 2.12
CA VAL A 70 -1.06 -3.85 2.69
C VAL A 70 -2.36 -3.94 1.92
N PHE A 71 -2.74 -5.14 1.54
CA PHE A 71 -3.90 -5.37 0.69
C PHE A 71 -4.99 -6.10 1.45
N PHE A 72 -6.24 -5.68 1.21
CA PHE A 72 -7.42 -6.32 1.79
C PHE A 72 -8.39 -6.66 0.68
N SER A 73 -9.06 -7.80 0.82
CA SER A 73 -10.14 -8.17 -0.09
C SER A 73 -11.36 -7.31 0.15
N GLU A 74 -12.36 -7.42 -0.73
CA GLU A 74 -13.59 -6.62 -0.60
C GLU A 74 -14.30 -6.84 0.73
N ASP A 75 -14.17 -8.02 1.32
CA ASP A 75 -14.81 -8.33 2.60
C ASP A 75 -13.99 -7.87 3.81
N GLY A 76 -12.88 -7.18 3.58
CA GLY A 76 -12.08 -6.61 4.65
C GLY A 76 -11.01 -7.52 5.21
N ARG A 77 -10.79 -8.69 4.61
CA ARG A 77 -9.78 -9.62 5.07
C ARG A 77 -8.42 -9.29 4.46
N GLU A 78 -7.38 -9.25 5.27
CA GLU A 78 -6.05 -9.00 4.74
C GLU A 78 -5.57 -10.14 3.84
N ILE A 79 -4.96 -9.77 2.71
CA ILE A 79 -4.29 -10.71 1.80
C ILE A 79 -2.81 -10.61 2.09
N ASP A 80 -2.37 -11.21 3.19
CA ASP A 80 -1.05 -10.95 3.75
C ASP A 80 0.10 -11.45 2.88
N GLU A 81 -0.15 -12.41 2.02
CA GLU A 81 0.87 -12.91 1.10
C GLU A 81 1.25 -11.88 0.03
N PHE A 82 0.45 -10.83 -0.13
CA PHE A 82 0.72 -9.79 -1.12
C PHE A 82 1.27 -8.50 -0.54
N ARG A 83 1.63 -8.48 0.73
CA ARG A 83 2.25 -7.29 1.33
C ARG A 83 3.51 -6.92 0.56
N VAL A 84 3.72 -5.61 0.41
CA VAL A 84 4.93 -5.07 -0.20
C VAL A 84 5.66 -4.26 0.85
N GLN A 85 6.88 -4.61 1.14
CA GLN A 85 7.71 -3.85 2.07
C GLN A 85 8.95 -3.36 1.33
N GLY A 86 9.16 -2.05 1.39
CA GLY A 86 10.27 -1.42 0.71
C GLY A 86 9.89 -0.87 -0.65
N GLU A 87 10.84 -0.22 -1.27
CA GLU A 87 10.65 0.43 -2.56
C GLU A 87 10.57 -0.62 -3.68
N VAL A 88 9.61 -0.43 -4.59
CA VAL A 88 9.47 -1.28 -5.77
C VAL A 88 9.40 -0.41 -7.01
N SER A 89 9.82 -0.97 -8.14
CA SER A 89 9.73 -0.29 -9.43
C SER A 89 8.29 -0.30 -9.93
N ALA A 90 8.00 0.56 -10.91
CA ALA A 90 6.68 0.60 -11.52
C ALA A 90 6.31 -0.73 -12.17
N ASP A 91 7.25 -1.35 -12.88
CA ASP A 91 7.00 -2.63 -13.54
C ASP A 91 6.63 -3.72 -12.55
N ARG A 92 7.34 -3.78 -11.43
CA ARG A 92 7.07 -4.80 -10.42
C ARG A 92 5.75 -4.55 -9.73
N LEU A 93 5.45 -3.29 -9.43
CA LEU A 93 4.18 -2.95 -8.78
C LEU A 93 3.02 -3.23 -9.72
N GLU A 94 3.15 -2.88 -10.99
CA GLU A 94 2.12 -3.17 -11.99
C GLU A 94 1.77 -4.66 -12.01
N ALA A 95 2.78 -5.51 -12.08
CA ALA A 95 2.56 -6.96 -12.10
C ALA A 95 1.92 -7.44 -10.80
N HIS A 96 2.36 -6.88 -9.67
CA HIS A 96 1.84 -7.25 -8.36
C HIS A 96 0.38 -6.88 -8.20
N LEU A 97 0.03 -5.65 -8.58
CA LEU A 97 -1.35 -5.18 -8.50
C LEU A 97 -2.28 -6.01 -9.40
N ALA A 98 -1.79 -6.40 -10.58
CA ALA A 98 -2.56 -7.24 -11.48
C ALA A 98 -2.91 -8.57 -10.81
N GLN A 99 -1.97 -9.15 -10.07
CA GLN A 99 -2.23 -10.41 -9.37
C GLN A 99 -3.28 -10.24 -8.26
N VAL A 100 -3.18 -9.15 -7.51
CA VAL A 100 -4.18 -8.87 -6.46
C VAL A 100 -5.55 -8.67 -7.08
N LEU A 101 -5.63 -7.93 -8.17
CA LEU A 101 -6.91 -7.66 -8.83
C LEU A 101 -7.52 -8.90 -9.48
N ALA A 102 -6.72 -9.92 -9.74
CA ALA A 102 -7.19 -11.17 -10.34
C ALA A 102 -7.74 -12.16 -9.31
N LEU A 103 -7.60 -11.89 -8.02
CA LEU A 103 -8.07 -12.80 -6.98
C LEU A 103 -9.59 -12.89 -6.90
#